data_a814d8915c37106e4a07e92455e07788
#
_entry.id   a814d8915c37106e4a07e92455e07788
#
_cell.length_a   1.000
_cell.length_b   1.000
_cell.length_c   1.000
_cell.angle_alpha   90.00
_cell.angle_beta   90.00
_cell.angle_gamma   90.00
#
_symmetry.space_group_name_H-M   'P 1'
#
loop_
_entity.id
_entity.type
_entity.pdbx_description
1 polymer ?
#
loop_
_entity_poly.entity_id
_entity_poly.type
_entity_poly.pdbx_seq_one_letter_code
_entity_poly.pdbx_strand_id
1 'polypeptide(L)'
;MKSKITKIIFWIYNIIMLLFYFRILPKPVNLAMSRELVRDMREGGWQVYNLVPFSSYSEIWIDPAGNIMRIIWHIAMFAVLAFLLSSAFEDMPLKKRCVLLLVYALLPEAVQFVLSIGLFDIDSVIQNIFGAALGLLAAWAFGRLFGRRKAQV
;
A
#
# COMPACT_ATOMS: atom_id res chain seq x y z
N MET A 1 -8.78 -14.25 22.75
CA MET A 1 -8.29 -15.16 21.68
C MET A 1 -8.39 -14.54 20.29
N LYS A 2 -9.55 -13.99 19.88
CA LYS A 2 -9.72 -13.33 18.55
C LYS A 2 -8.68 -12.24 18.26
N SER A 3 -8.37 -11.34 19.20
CA SER A 3 -7.37 -10.27 19.03
C SER A 3 -5.94 -10.77 18.71
N LYS A 4 -5.51 -11.89 19.29
CA LYS A 4 -4.19 -12.46 19.01
C LYS A 4 -4.09 -13.00 17.60
N ILE A 5 -5.11 -13.70 17.11
CA ILE A 5 -5.16 -14.25 15.76
C ILE A 5 -5.16 -13.10 14.73
N THR A 6 -5.96 -12.06 14.94
CA THR A 6 -6.01 -10.92 14.03
C THR A 6 -4.67 -10.18 13.96
N LYS A 7 -3.96 -10.07 15.09
CA LYS A 7 -2.60 -9.50 15.10
C LYS A 7 -1.60 -10.36 14.29
N ILE A 8 -1.69 -11.68 14.42
CA ILE A 8 -0.84 -12.60 13.64
C ILE A 8 -1.13 -12.41 12.14
N ILE A 9 -2.41 -12.40 11.75
CA ILE A 9 -2.82 -12.20 10.35
C ILE A 9 -2.32 -10.84 9.83
N PHE A 10 -2.43 -9.77 10.63
CA PHE A 10 -1.92 -8.46 10.29
C PHE A 10 -0.40 -8.49 10.01
N TRP A 11 0.39 -9.13 10.87
CA TRP A 11 1.84 -9.19 10.68
C TRP A 11 2.24 -10.06 9.49
N ILE A 12 1.57 -11.20 9.28
CA ILE A 12 1.79 -12.05 8.09
C ILE A 12 1.48 -11.25 6.83
N TYR A 13 0.34 -10.54 6.82
CA TYR A 13 -0.05 -9.70 5.68
C TYR A 13 0.99 -8.61 5.39
N ASN A 14 1.51 -7.94 6.44
CA ASN A 14 2.55 -6.93 6.28
C ASN A 14 3.82 -7.50 5.61
N ILE A 15 4.28 -8.65 6.07
CA ILE A 15 5.45 -9.31 5.48
C ILE A 15 5.21 -9.60 4.00
N ILE A 16 4.08 -10.23 3.67
CA ILE A 16 3.72 -10.56 2.29
C ILE A 16 3.62 -9.29 1.43
N MET A 17 2.93 -8.26 1.93
CA MET A 17 2.78 -6.98 1.24
C MET A 17 4.13 -6.34 0.93
N LEU A 18 5.06 -6.30 1.89
CA LEU A 18 6.39 -5.73 1.69
C LEU A 18 7.21 -6.54 0.68
N LEU A 19 7.11 -7.89 0.71
CA LEU A 19 7.78 -8.74 -0.27
C LEU A 19 7.30 -8.47 -1.70
N PHE A 20 6.00 -8.25 -1.89
CA PHE A 20 5.46 -7.84 -3.19
C PHE A 20 5.89 -6.41 -3.55
N TYR A 21 5.79 -5.48 -2.61
CA TYR A 21 6.12 -4.08 -2.83
C TYR A 21 7.57 -3.91 -3.28
N PHE A 22 8.50 -4.60 -2.63
CA PHE A 22 9.92 -4.59 -2.99
C PHE A 22 10.29 -5.56 -4.12
N ARG A 23 9.29 -6.11 -4.84
CA ARG A 23 9.49 -6.98 -6.00
C ARG A 23 10.31 -8.25 -5.71
N ILE A 24 10.33 -8.68 -4.46
CA ILE A 24 10.97 -9.93 -4.05
C ILE A 24 10.09 -11.10 -4.48
N LEU A 25 8.76 -10.95 -4.40
CA LEU A 25 7.77 -11.87 -4.93
C LEU A 25 7.13 -11.29 -6.20
N PRO A 26 6.65 -12.11 -7.15
CA PRO A 26 6.73 -13.58 -7.14
C PRO A 26 8.10 -14.15 -7.49
N LYS A 27 9.01 -13.36 -8.06
CA LYS A 27 10.35 -13.82 -8.48
C LYS A 27 11.43 -12.82 -8.07
N PRO A 28 12.48 -13.23 -7.36
CA PRO A 28 13.58 -12.34 -6.97
C PRO A 28 14.29 -11.67 -8.15
N VAL A 29 14.25 -12.29 -9.34
CA VAL A 29 14.81 -11.72 -10.56
C VAL A 29 14.20 -10.37 -10.94
N ASN A 30 12.94 -10.13 -10.54
CA ASN A 30 12.28 -8.84 -10.80
C ASN A 30 12.98 -7.68 -10.05
N LEU A 31 13.54 -7.95 -8.88
CA LEU A 31 14.30 -6.97 -8.11
C LEU A 31 15.60 -6.58 -8.83
N ALA A 32 16.35 -7.54 -9.34
CA ALA A 32 17.59 -7.29 -10.06
C ALA A 32 17.34 -6.50 -11.34
N MET A 33 16.35 -6.91 -12.14
CA MET A 33 15.97 -6.20 -13.38
C MET A 33 15.49 -4.77 -13.09
N SER A 34 14.70 -4.57 -12.04
CA SER A 34 14.23 -3.23 -11.67
C SER A 34 15.38 -2.33 -11.26
N ARG A 35 16.34 -2.87 -10.49
CA ARG A 35 17.53 -2.11 -10.07
C ARG A 35 18.41 -1.69 -11.26
N GLU A 36 18.63 -2.59 -12.20
CA GLU A 36 19.38 -2.31 -13.41
C GLU A 36 18.68 -1.22 -14.23
N LEU A 37 17.40 -1.37 -14.50
CA LEU A 37 16.62 -0.38 -15.26
C LEU A 37 16.68 1.01 -14.61
N VAL A 38 16.44 1.12 -13.31
CA VAL A 38 16.45 2.43 -12.60
C VAL A 38 17.84 3.04 -12.60
N ARG A 39 18.90 2.22 -12.50
CA ARG A 39 20.27 2.70 -12.62
C ARG A 39 20.53 3.27 -14.01
N ASP A 40 20.19 2.51 -15.07
CA ASP A 40 20.41 2.94 -16.46
C ASP A 40 19.63 4.23 -16.77
N MET A 41 18.40 4.35 -16.24
CA MET A 41 17.65 5.61 -16.34
C MET A 41 18.38 6.78 -15.70
N ARG A 42 18.96 6.60 -14.49
CA ARG A 42 19.72 7.65 -13.80
C ARG A 42 20.98 8.04 -14.55
N GLU A 43 21.75 7.05 -15.04
CA GLU A 43 22.97 7.26 -15.80
C GLU A 43 22.67 7.95 -17.16
N GLY A 44 21.53 7.64 -17.75
CA GLY A 44 21.02 8.29 -18.96
C GLY A 44 20.41 9.68 -18.74
N GLY A 45 20.40 10.18 -17.49
CA GLY A 45 19.82 11.49 -17.16
C GLY A 45 18.28 11.51 -17.14
N TRP A 46 17.62 10.37 -17.15
CA TRP A 46 16.17 10.27 -17.09
C TRP A 46 15.62 10.51 -15.69
N GLN A 47 14.44 11.11 -15.63
CA GLN A 47 13.77 11.37 -14.38
C GLN A 47 13.27 10.04 -13.77
N VAL A 48 13.72 9.73 -12.53
CA VAL A 48 13.36 8.52 -11.80
C VAL A 48 12.34 8.79 -10.67
N TYR A 49 11.58 9.87 -10.81
CA TYR A 49 10.48 10.21 -9.91
C TYR A 49 9.36 10.92 -10.67
N ASN A 50 8.15 10.74 -10.21
CA ASN A 50 6.96 11.42 -10.69
C ASN A 50 6.29 12.13 -9.50
N LEU A 51 6.28 13.46 -9.53
CA LEU A 51 5.65 14.31 -8.52
C LEU A 51 4.40 15.02 -9.04
N VAL A 52 4.01 14.75 -10.31
CA VAL A 52 2.82 15.34 -10.91
C VAL A 52 1.61 14.44 -10.62
N PRO A 53 0.68 14.87 -9.75
CA PRO A 53 -0.50 14.06 -9.45
C PRO A 53 -1.31 13.74 -10.71
N PHE A 54 -1.79 12.52 -10.78
CA PHE A 54 -2.62 11.98 -11.86
C PHE A 54 -1.95 11.85 -13.23
N SER A 55 -0.64 12.03 -13.31
CA SER A 55 0.10 11.88 -14.57
C SER A 55 0.11 10.44 -15.08
N SER A 56 0.20 9.47 -14.18
CA SER A 56 0.17 8.04 -14.50
C SER A 56 -1.15 7.58 -15.14
N TYR A 57 -2.22 8.35 -14.99
CA TYR A 57 -3.51 8.00 -15.61
C TYR A 57 -3.51 8.24 -17.14
N SER A 58 -2.64 9.09 -17.65
CA SER A 58 -2.47 9.25 -19.09
C SER A 58 -1.88 8.00 -19.76
N GLU A 59 -1.10 7.21 -19.01
CA GLU A 59 -0.51 5.96 -19.48
C GLU A 59 -1.54 4.83 -19.64
N ILE A 60 -2.76 4.99 -19.10
CA ILE A 60 -3.86 4.01 -19.26
C ILE A 60 -4.17 3.81 -20.75
N TRP A 61 -4.02 4.83 -21.59
CA TRP A 61 -4.26 4.73 -23.03
C TRP A 61 -3.18 3.94 -23.77
N ILE A 62 -1.98 3.80 -23.17
CA ILE A 62 -0.84 3.08 -23.77
C ILE A 62 -0.90 1.60 -23.40
N ASP A 63 -1.10 1.30 -22.13
CA ASP A 63 -1.30 -0.05 -21.60
C ASP A 63 -2.47 -0.07 -20.59
N PRO A 64 -3.71 -0.21 -21.09
CA PRO A 64 -4.89 -0.16 -20.22
C PRO A 64 -4.89 -1.26 -19.15
N ALA A 65 -4.56 -2.49 -19.53
CA ALA A 65 -4.65 -3.63 -18.63
C ALA A 65 -3.62 -3.56 -17.50
N GLY A 66 -2.36 -3.25 -17.83
CA GLY A 66 -1.28 -3.16 -16.85
C GLY A 66 -1.48 -2.00 -15.88
N ASN A 67 -1.85 -0.83 -16.38
CA ASN A 67 -2.03 0.36 -15.54
C ASN A 67 -3.27 0.25 -14.64
N ILE A 68 -4.40 -0.24 -15.14
CA ILE A 68 -5.59 -0.47 -14.31
C ILE A 68 -5.30 -1.51 -13.22
N MET A 69 -4.63 -2.60 -13.57
CA MET A 69 -4.26 -3.62 -12.60
C MET A 69 -3.34 -3.07 -11.51
N ARG A 70 -2.36 -2.22 -11.87
CA ARG A 70 -1.47 -1.53 -10.91
C ARG A 70 -2.27 -0.67 -9.94
N ILE A 71 -3.19 0.15 -10.44
CA ILE A 71 -4.05 1.02 -9.62
C ILE A 71 -4.90 0.17 -8.65
N ILE A 72 -5.58 -0.86 -9.16
CA ILE A 72 -6.39 -1.76 -8.34
C ILE A 72 -5.55 -2.42 -7.27
N TRP A 73 -4.33 -2.84 -7.62
CA TRP A 73 -3.42 -3.50 -6.70
C TRP A 73 -3.03 -2.59 -5.52
N HIS A 74 -2.63 -1.36 -5.78
CA HIS A 74 -2.30 -0.38 -4.74
C HIS A 74 -3.49 -0.11 -3.81
N ILE A 75 -4.66 0.17 -4.39
CA ILE A 75 -5.88 0.42 -3.62
C ILE A 75 -6.27 -0.79 -2.78
N ALA A 76 -6.29 -1.99 -3.36
CA ALA A 76 -6.70 -3.21 -2.68
C ALA A 76 -5.76 -3.57 -1.53
N MET A 77 -4.43 -3.51 -1.78
CA MET A 77 -3.45 -3.81 -0.73
C MET A 77 -3.61 -2.90 0.48
N PHE A 78 -3.76 -1.60 0.26
CA PHE A 78 -3.90 -0.66 1.35
C PHE A 78 -5.28 -0.70 2.02
N ALA A 79 -6.33 -1.08 1.29
CA ALA A 79 -7.65 -1.31 1.89
C ALA A 79 -7.61 -2.50 2.87
N VAL A 80 -7.00 -3.61 2.47
CA VAL A 80 -6.82 -4.77 3.34
C VAL A 80 -5.90 -4.44 4.53
N LEU A 81 -4.78 -3.72 4.31
CA LEU A 81 -3.89 -3.28 5.37
C LEU A 81 -4.62 -2.47 6.45
N ALA A 82 -5.38 -1.46 6.03
CA ALA A 82 -6.09 -0.57 6.94
C ALA A 82 -7.23 -1.29 7.68
N PHE A 83 -7.94 -2.19 7.01
CA PHE A 83 -8.95 -3.05 7.63
C PHE A 83 -8.33 -3.96 8.70
N LEU A 84 -7.23 -4.64 8.39
CA LEU A 84 -6.54 -5.53 9.32
C LEU A 84 -5.92 -4.74 10.49
N LEU A 85 -5.30 -3.59 10.23
CA LEU A 85 -4.78 -2.70 11.27
C LEU A 85 -5.89 -2.32 12.26
N SER A 86 -7.04 -1.90 11.75
CA SER A 86 -8.17 -1.50 12.57
C SER A 86 -8.75 -2.65 13.39
N SER A 87 -8.79 -3.84 12.79
CA SER A 87 -9.30 -5.05 13.45
C SER A 87 -8.33 -5.67 14.46
N ALA A 88 -7.02 -5.50 14.22
CA ALA A 88 -5.97 -6.02 15.12
C ALA A 88 -5.73 -5.12 16.34
N PHE A 89 -5.94 -3.81 16.18
CA PHE A 89 -5.64 -2.78 17.18
C PHE A 89 -6.87 -1.90 17.42
N GLU A 90 -7.95 -2.51 17.93
CA GLU A 90 -9.25 -1.84 18.13
C GLU A 90 -9.15 -0.61 19.05
N ASP A 91 -8.27 -0.63 20.06
CA ASP A 91 -8.07 0.47 21.00
C ASP A 91 -7.20 1.62 20.43
N MET A 92 -6.62 1.45 19.23
CA MET A 92 -5.78 2.49 18.63
C MET A 92 -6.63 3.65 18.15
N PRO A 93 -6.35 4.89 18.59
CA PRO A 93 -7.07 6.08 18.13
C PRO A 93 -6.99 6.25 16.62
N LEU A 94 -8.07 6.76 16.00
CA LEU A 94 -8.13 6.98 14.55
C LEU A 94 -6.95 7.82 14.04
N LYS A 95 -6.59 8.88 14.76
CA LYS A 95 -5.45 9.74 14.40
C LYS A 95 -4.14 8.94 14.27
N LYS A 96 -3.86 8.03 15.20
CA LYS A 96 -2.67 7.17 15.14
C LYS A 96 -2.72 6.21 13.95
N ARG A 97 -3.90 5.66 13.65
CA ARG A 97 -4.10 4.80 12.47
C ARG A 97 -3.81 5.57 11.17
N CYS A 98 -4.37 6.79 11.05
CA CYS A 98 -4.15 7.63 9.87
C CYS A 98 -2.67 7.98 9.70
N VAL A 99 -1.97 8.39 10.76
CA VAL A 99 -0.53 8.69 10.71
C VAL A 99 0.27 7.46 10.30
N LEU A 100 -0.03 6.30 10.89
CA LEU A 100 0.67 5.06 10.57
C LEU A 100 0.44 4.65 9.11
N LEU A 101 -0.80 4.73 8.61
CA LEU A 101 -1.14 4.41 7.22
C LEU A 101 -0.49 5.39 6.24
N LEU A 102 -0.36 6.67 6.60
CA LEU A 102 0.38 7.64 5.79
C LEU A 102 1.87 7.29 5.70
N VAL A 103 2.49 6.89 6.82
CA VAL A 103 3.87 6.39 6.81
C VAL A 103 4.00 5.14 5.94
N TYR A 104 3.06 4.20 6.05
CA TYR A 104 3.04 3.02 5.19
C TYR A 104 2.86 3.36 3.70
N ALA A 105 2.13 4.43 3.36
CA ALA A 105 1.94 4.85 1.97
C ALA A 105 3.19 5.49 1.37
N LEU A 106 3.96 6.23 2.17
CA LEU A 106 5.14 6.99 1.72
C LEU A 106 6.43 6.18 1.79
N LEU A 107 6.62 5.42 2.88
CA LEU A 107 7.89 4.77 3.17
C LEU A 107 8.34 3.77 2.08
N PRO A 108 7.49 2.88 1.57
CA PRO A 108 7.88 1.95 0.51
C PRO A 108 8.33 2.66 -0.77
N GLU A 109 7.62 3.71 -1.20
CA GLU A 109 8.00 4.52 -2.38
C GLU A 109 9.37 5.19 -2.17
N ALA A 110 9.57 5.79 -0.98
CA ALA A 110 10.86 6.40 -0.63
C ALA A 110 12.00 5.36 -0.61
N VAL A 111 11.76 4.18 -0.04
CA VAL A 111 12.75 3.09 0.01
C VAL A 111 13.05 2.56 -1.41
N GLN A 112 12.05 2.39 -2.27
CA GLN A 112 12.26 1.97 -3.65
C GLN A 112 13.15 2.97 -4.41
N PHE A 113 12.88 4.26 -4.22
CA PHE A 113 13.68 5.33 -4.84
C PHE A 113 15.12 5.34 -4.35
N VAL A 114 15.34 5.25 -3.02
CA VAL A 114 16.69 5.28 -2.42
C VAL A 114 17.49 4.04 -2.82
N LEU A 115 16.87 2.87 -2.82
CA LEU A 115 17.53 1.61 -3.19
C LEU A 115 17.63 1.39 -4.71
N SER A 116 17.10 2.32 -5.51
CA SER A 116 17.06 2.20 -6.99
C SER A 116 16.37 0.92 -7.48
N ILE A 117 15.28 0.51 -6.81
CA ILE A 117 14.50 -0.67 -7.17
C ILE A 117 13.12 -0.33 -7.74
N GLY A 118 12.81 0.95 -7.84
CA GLY A 118 11.59 1.50 -8.41
C GLY A 118 11.68 3.00 -8.55
N LEU A 119 10.69 3.57 -9.21
CA LEU A 119 10.51 5.02 -9.33
C LEU A 119 9.69 5.51 -8.14
N PHE A 120 9.99 6.71 -7.63
CA PHE A 120 9.08 7.37 -6.70
C PHE A 120 7.88 7.91 -7.47
N ASP A 121 6.68 7.43 -7.16
CA ASP A 121 5.46 7.83 -7.86
C ASP A 121 4.41 8.36 -6.87
N ILE A 122 4.10 9.66 -6.98
CA ILE A 122 3.09 10.29 -6.13
C ILE A 122 1.69 9.70 -6.36
N ASP A 123 1.40 9.19 -7.55
CA ASP A 123 0.11 8.57 -7.85
C ASP A 123 -0.06 7.25 -7.08
N SER A 124 1.01 6.48 -6.93
CA SER A 124 1.02 5.29 -6.06
C SER A 124 0.72 5.65 -4.61
N VAL A 125 1.30 6.74 -4.11
CA VAL A 125 1.00 7.24 -2.75
C VAL A 125 -0.46 7.64 -2.61
N ILE A 126 -1.02 8.36 -3.59
CA ILE A 126 -2.44 8.77 -3.59
C ILE A 126 -3.35 7.54 -3.61
N GLN A 127 -3.06 6.54 -4.44
CA GLN A 127 -3.80 5.28 -4.52
C GLN A 127 -3.74 4.50 -3.19
N ASN A 128 -2.58 4.45 -2.56
CA ASN A 128 -2.37 3.84 -1.26
C ASN A 128 -3.21 4.52 -0.17
N ILE A 129 -3.21 5.86 -0.13
CA ILE A 129 -4.02 6.64 0.82
C ILE A 129 -5.51 6.42 0.58
N PHE A 130 -5.95 6.41 -0.68
CA PHE A 130 -7.34 6.14 -1.03
C PHE A 130 -7.76 4.73 -0.61
N GLY A 131 -6.93 3.71 -0.89
CA GLY A 131 -7.14 2.35 -0.42
C GLY A 131 -7.24 2.27 1.12
N ALA A 132 -6.34 2.94 1.83
CA ALA A 132 -6.37 2.99 3.28
C ALA A 132 -7.68 3.61 3.82
N ALA A 133 -8.17 4.67 3.20
CA ALA A 133 -9.44 5.29 3.57
C ALA A 133 -10.62 4.32 3.39
N LEU A 134 -10.66 3.58 2.27
CA LEU A 134 -11.67 2.54 2.03
C LEU A 134 -11.58 1.42 3.09
N GLY A 135 -10.38 0.99 3.45
CA GLY A 135 -10.18 -0.03 4.48
C GLY A 135 -10.62 0.41 5.88
N LEU A 136 -10.34 1.67 6.25
CA LEU A 136 -10.84 2.26 7.50
C LEU A 136 -12.37 2.33 7.51
N LEU A 137 -12.98 2.75 6.41
CA LEU A 137 -14.43 2.81 6.26
C LEU A 137 -15.07 1.41 6.37
N ALA A 138 -14.48 0.42 5.69
CA ALA A 138 -14.94 -0.97 5.76
C ALA A 138 -14.84 -1.52 7.19
N ALA A 139 -13.74 -1.25 7.91
CA ALA A 139 -13.59 -1.67 9.31
C ALA A 139 -14.61 -1.01 10.23
N TRP A 140 -14.89 0.27 10.03
CA TRP A 140 -15.93 0.99 10.77
C TRP A 140 -17.33 0.42 10.49
N ALA A 141 -17.68 0.19 9.21
CA ALA A 141 -18.95 -0.39 8.82
C ALA A 141 -19.12 -1.81 9.39
N PHE A 142 -18.08 -2.64 9.28
CA PHE A 142 -18.08 -3.99 9.84
C PHE A 142 -18.27 -3.98 11.37
N GLY A 143 -17.60 -3.07 12.06
CA GLY A 143 -17.76 -2.89 13.50
C GLY A 143 -19.17 -2.47 13.89
N ARG A 144 -19.84 -1.65 13.07
CA ARG A 144 -21.23 -1.26 13.29
C ARG A 144 -22.24 -2.39 13.03
N LEU A 145 -22.03 -3.17 11.98
CA LEU A 145 -22.95 -4.24 11.57
C LEU A 145 -22.80 -5.49 12.43
N PHE A 146 -21.56 -5.86 12.77
CA PHE A 146 -21.24 -7.13 13.44
C PHE A 146 -20.64 -6.95 14.82
N GLY A 147 -20.24 -5.72 15.21
CA GLY A 147 -19.83 -5.40 16.55
C GLY A 147 -21.01 -5.56 17.50
N ARG A 148 -20.83 -6.40 18.53
CA ARG A 148 -21.81 -6.53 19.59
C ARG A 148 -22.14 -5.13 20.10
N ARG A 149 -23.42 -4.74 20.07
CA ARG A 149 -23.94 -3.64 20.88
C ARG A 149 -23.39 -3.92 22.29
N LYS A 150 -22.50 -3.07 22.82
CA LYS A 150 -22.19 -3.07 24.24
C LYS A 150 -23.56 -2.91 24.89
N ALA A 151 -24.01 -3.96 25.56
CA ALA A 151 -25.20 -3.88 26.36
C ALA A 151 -24.98 -2.73 27.32
N GLN A 152 -25.76 -1.67 27.17
CA GLN A 152 -25.89 -0.65 28.21
C GLN A 152 -26.62 -1.37 29.35
N VAL A 153 -25.87 -1.69 30.39
CA VAL A 153 -26.38 -2.00 31.72
C VAL A 153 -25.84 -0.90 32.63
#